data_35e32234f3f3e54d9b8d7a4ac3459062
#
_entry.id   35e32234f3f3e54d9b8d7a4ac3459062
#
_cell.length_a   1.000
_cell.length_b   1.000
_cell.length_c   1.000
_cell.angle_alpha   90.00
_cell.angle_beta   90.00
_cell.angle_gamma   90.00
#
_symmetry.space_group_name_H-M   'P 1'
#
loop_
_entity.id
_entity.type
_entity.pdbx_description
1 polymer ?
#
loop_
_entity_poly.entity_id
_entity_poly.type
_entity_poly.pdbx_seq_one_letter_code
_entity_poly.pdbx_strand_id
1 'polypeptide(L)'
;MTNQRKRIYIAGPMTGLPNYNRKAFIMAAVHIATKTNLIPIHTAWIRDGLAWSEYMELAQDMLSLCDLVCVLPGWEQSKGAQIEVGLARDANLPVIELDRVTAEFGRVRG
;
A
#
# COMPACT_ATOMS: atom_id res chain seq x y z
N MET A 1 -2.23 24.98 -12.85
CA MET A 1 -2.12 24.49 -11.49
C MET A 1 -2.70 23.11 -11.37
N THR A 2 -1.93 22.19 -10.90
CA THR A 2 -2.35 20.80 -10.81
C THR A 2 -2.85 20.48 -9.40
N ASN A 3 -4.06 19.95 -9.30
CA ASN A 3 -4.53 19.34 -8.08
C ASN A 3 -3.85 17.99 -7.95
N GLN A 4 -2.81 17.96 -7.15
CA GLN A 4 -2.13 16.69 -6.92
C GLN A 4 -2.98 15.84 -5.98
N ARG A 5 -3.41 14.70 -6.49
CA ARG A 5 -4.08 13.69 -5.69
C ARG A 5 -3.04 13.04 -4.77
N LYS A 6 -3.44 12.74 -3.55
CA LYS A 6 -2.58 12.02 -2.63
C LYS A 6 -2.38 10.59 -3.08
N ARG A 7 -1.18 10.06 -2.85
CA ARG A 7 -0.81 8.69 -3.16
C ARG A 7 -0.79 7.88 -1.89
N ILE A 8 -1.42 6.72 -1.93
CA ILE A 8 -1.48 5.80 -0.79
C ILE A 8 -0.72 4.52 -1.13
N TYR A 9 0.24 4.16 -0.30
CA TYR A 9 0.99 2.93 -0.46
C TYR A 9 0.28 1.80 0.24
N ILE A 10 0.13 0.65 -0.44
CA ILE A 10 -0.50 -0.54 0.15
C ILE A 10 0.59 -1.48 0.65
N ALA A 11 0.64 -1.71 1.96
CA ALA A 11 1.57 -2.63 2.61
C ALA A 11 0.80 -3.84 3.13
N GLY A 12 1.34 -5.02 2.93
CA GLY A 12 0.68 -6.24 3.39
C GLY A 12 1.53 -7.48 3.18
N PRO A 13 1.04 -8.63 3.65
CA PRO A 13 1.80 -9.87 3.55
C PRO A 13 1.82 -10.40 2.13
N MET A 14 2.99 -10.86 1.69
CA MET A 14 3.18 -11.47 0.37
C MET A 14 3.90 -12.80 0.46
N THR A 15 5.06 -12.83 1.10
CA THR A 15 5.92 -14.02 1.16
C THR A 15 5.20 -15.18 1.84
N GLY A 16 5.23 -16.34 1.21
CA GLY A 16 4.64 -17.56 1.76
C GLY A 16 3.14 -17.71 1.53
N LEU A 17 2.49 -16.71 0.94
CA LEU A 17 1.07 -16.79 0.61
C LEU A 17 0.86 -17.19 -0.85
N PRO A 18 -0.29 -17.84 -1.17
CA PRO A 18 -0.59 -18.20 -2.55
C PRO A 18 -0.47 -16.99 -3.48
N ASN A 19 0.29 -17.15 -4.56
CA ASN A 19 0.53 -16.10 -5.55
C ASN A 19 0.96 -14.77 -4.91
N TYR A 20 1.73 -14.86 -3.80
CA TYR A 20 2.24 -13.69 -3.08
C TYR A 20 1.14 -12.72 -2.65
N ASN A 21 -0.07 -13.25 -2.41
CA ASN A 21 -1.23 -12.45 -1.99
C ASN A 21 -1.63 -11.35 -2.99
N ARG A 22 -1.27 -11.48 -4.25
CA ARG A 22 -1.50 -10.44 -5.27
C ARG A 22 -2.96 -10.04 -5.38
N LYS A 23 -3.87 -11.01 -5.26
CA LYS A 23 -5.31 -10.72 -5.34
C LYS A 23 -5.75 -9.70 -4.31
N ALA A 24 -5.28 -9.83 -3.07
CA ALA A 24 -5.64 -8.89 -2.00
C ALA A 24 -5.15 -7.48 -2.31
N PHE A 25 -3.92 -7.34 -2.83
CA PHE A 25 -3.37 -6.04 -3.22
C PHE A 25 -4.16 -5.42 -4.37
N ILE A 26 -4.48 -6.21 -5.39
CA ILE A 26 -5.23 -5.72 -6.55
C ILE A 26 -6.63 -5.30 -6.13
N MET A 27 -7.31 -6.09 -5.33
CA MET A 27 -8.66 -5.77 -4.86
C MET A 27 -8.65 -4.51 -3.98
N ALA A 28 -7.65 -4.37 -3.13
CA ALA A 28 -7.51 -3.16 -2.31
C ALA A 28 -7.28 -1.93 -3.20
N ALA A 29 -6.42 -2.06 -4.21
CA ALA A 29 -6.15 -0.96 -5.13
C ALA A 29 -7.41 -0.54 -5.90
N VAL A 30 -8.17 -1.50 -6.40
CA VAL A 30 -9.43 -1.22 -7.10
C VAL A 30 -10.43 -0.55 -6.16
N HIS A 31 -10.55 -1.05 -4.93
CA HIS A 31 -11.45 -0.47 -3.95
C HIS A 31 -11.09 0.99 -3.66
N ILE A 32 -9.81 1.24 -3.41
CA ILE A 32 -9.33 2.60 -3.14
C ILE A 32 -9.57 3.51 -4.34
N ALA A 33 -9.22 3.06 -5.54
CA ALA A 33 -9.34 3.86 -6.75
C ALA A 33 -10.80 4.20 -7.09
N THR A 34 -11.73 3.27 -6.79
CA THR A 34 -13.14 3.47 -7.13
C THR A 34 -13.91 4.21 -6.05
N LYS A 35 -13.50 4.11 -4.79
CA LYS A 35 -14.25 4.69 -3.65
C LYS A 35 -13.65 5.99 -3.13
N THR A 36 -12.42 6.30 -3.49
CA THR A 36 -11.74 7.49 -3.01
C THR A 36 -11.10 8.25 -4.17
N ASN A 37 -10.51 9.40 -3.87
CA ASN A 37 -9.72 10.16 -4.83
C ASN A 37 -8.21 9.92 -4.67
N LEU A 38 -7.84 8.90 -3.87
CA LEU A 38 -6.44 8.55 -3.67
C LEU A 38 -5.91 7.73 -4.85
N ILE A 39 -4.60 7.82 -5.08
CA ILE A 39 -3.92 6.99 -6.09
C ILE A 39 -3.25 5.84 -5.36
N PRO A 40 -3.71 4.59 -5.54
CA PRO A 40 -3.08 3.44 -4.87
C PRO A 40 -1.78 3.04 -5.55
N ILE A 41 -0.78 2.74 -4.73
CA ILE A 41 0.55 2.27 -5.19
C ILE A 41 0.91 1.02 -4.40
N HIS A 42 1.38 -0.01 -5.07
CA HIS A 42 1.80 -1.25 -4.43
C HIS A 42 2.80 -2.02 -5.28
N THR A 43 3.41 -3.04 -4.70
CA THR A 43 4.45 -3.83 -5.37
C THR A 43 3.96 -5.15 -5.95
N ALA A 44 2.68 -5.49 -5.81
CA ALA A 44 2.17 -6.78 -6.24
C ALA A 44 2.17 -6.98 -7.76
N TRP A 45 2.34 -5.90 -8.52
CA TRP A 45 2.46 -5.98 -9.98
C TRP A 45 3.87 -6.37 -10.45
N ILE A 46 4.86 -6.33 -9.56
CA ILE A 46 6.24 -6.65 -9.92
C ILE A 46 6.35 -8.16 -10.19
N ARG A 47 7.04 -8.51 -11.27
CA ARG A 47 7.19 -9.90 -11.67
C ARG A 47 8.08 -10.68 -10.71
N ASP A 48 7.90 -12.00 -10.69
CA ASP A 48 8.77 -12.90 -9.93
C ASP A 48 10.19 -12.88 -10.50
N GLY A 49 11.14 -13.29 -9.69
CA GLY A 49 12.51 -13.47 -10.14
C GLY A 49 13.53 -12.56 -9.49
N LEU A 50 13.08 -11.59 -8.72
CA LEU A 50 13.98 -10.74 -7.95
C LEU A 50 14.25 -11.35 -6.58
N ALA A 51 15.40 -11.05 -5.99
CA ALA A 51 15.67 -11.37 -4.60
C ALA A 51 14.78 -10.53 -3.70
N TRP A 52 14.50 -11.04 -2.49
CA TRP A 52 13.68 -10.31 -1.53
C TRP A 52 14.22 -8.91 -1.25
N SER A 53 15.54 -8.77 -1.13
CA SER A 53 16.17 -7.46 -0.91
C SER A 53 15.92 -6.49 -2.05
N GLU A 54 15.86 -6.99 -3.29
CA GLU A 54 15.58 -6.16 -4.46
C GLU A 54 14.13 -5.68 -4.46
N TYR A 55 13.19 -6.56 -4.09
CA TYR A 55 11.80 -6.14 -3.93
C TYR A 55 11.67 -5.05 -2.87
N MET A 56 12.41 -5.18 -1.78
CA MET A 56 12.36 -4.18 -0.70
C MET A 56 12.93 -2.84 -1.14
N GLU A 57 13.96 -2.82 -1.98
CA GLU A 57 14.48 -1.57 -2.53
C GLU A 57 13.43 -0.86 -3.37
N LEU A 58 12.76 -1.59 -4.28
CA LEU A 58 11.70 -1.03 -5.10
C LEU A 58 10.54 -0.54 -4.24
N ALA A 59 10.16 -1.33 -3.24
CA ALA A 59 9.09 -0.97 -2.33
C ALA A 59 9.39 0.34 -1.61
N GLN A 60 10.62 0.51 -1.13
CA GLN A 60 11.00 1.72 -0.43
C GLN A 60 11.00 2.94 -1.35
N ASP A 61 11.44 2.78 -2.59
CA ASP A 61 11.39 3.85 -3.58
C ASP A 61 9.95 4.27 -3.87
N MET A 62 9.05 3.30 -4.02
CA MET A 62 7.64 3.57 -4.26
C MET A 62 6.97 4.23 -3.05
N LEU A 63 7.29 3.73 -1.85
CA LEU A 63 6.78 4.29 -0.60
C LEU A 63 7.18 5.75 -0.44
N SER A 64 8.40 6.10 -0.84
CA SER A 64 8.90 7.47 -0.72
C SER A 64 8.11 8.49 -1.54
N LEU A 65 7.33 8.02 -2.53
CA LEU A 65 6.47 8.86 -3.35
C LEU A 65 5.08 9.06 -2.75
N CYS A 66 4.78 8.40 -1.64
CA CYS A 66 3.42 8.35 -1.11
C CYS A 66 3.23 9.29 0.07
N ASP A 67 1.97 9.66 0.30
CA ASP A 67 1.57 10.58 1.34
C ASP A 67 1.02 9.87 2.58
N LEU A 68 0.60 8.63 2.42
CA LEU A 68 0.08 7.81 3.53
C LEU A 68 0.18 6.33 3.15
N VAL A 69 -0.04 5.48 4.14
CA VAL A 69 0.07 4.03 3.98
C VAL A 69 -1.21 3.35 4.44
N CYS A 70 -1.66 2.39 3.64
CA CYS A 70 -2.76 1.49 3.99
C CYS A 70 -2.19 0.11 4.27
N VAL A 71 -2.60 -0.52 5.36
CA VAL A 71 -2.16 -1.87 5.71
C VAL A 71 -3.27 -2.89 5.47
N LEU A 72 -2.89 -4.02 4.90
CA LEU A 72 -3.80 -5.14 4.68
C LEU A 72 -3.79 -6.08 5.88
N PRO A 73 -4.86 -6.88 6.09
CA PRO A 73 -4.87 -7.87 7.18
C PRO A 73 -3.66 -8.80 7.11
N GLY A 74 -3.07 -9.08 8.25
CA GLY A 74 -1.90 -9.94 8.35
C GLY A 74 -0.56 -9.25 8.19
N TRP A 75 -0.55 -7.93 8.02
CA TRP A 75 0.70 -7.19 7.82
C TRP A 75 1.66 -7.33 9.01
N GLU A 76 1.13 -7.52 10.23
CA GLU A 76 1.96 -7.62 11.43
C GLU A 76 2.85 -8.86 11.43
N GLN A 77 2.49 -9.89 10.69
CA GLN A 77 3.29 -11.12 10.55
C GLN A 77 4.21 -11.09 9.34
N SER A 78 4.19 -9.99 8.57
CA SER A 78 5.02 -9.86 7.38
C SER A 78 6.24 -8.99 7.66
N LYS A 79 7.43 -9.58 7.52
CA LYS A 79 8.68 -8.84 7.75
C LYS A 79 8.78 -7.62 6.83
N GLY A 80 8.44 -7.79 5.56
CA GLY A 80 8.49 -6.68 4.60
C GLY A 80 7.51 -5.58 4.95
N ALA A 81 6.27 -5.93 5.27
CA ALA A 81 5.26 -4.95 5.65
C ALA A 81 5.64 -4.22 6.94
N GLN A 82 6.21 -4.93 7.92
CA GLN A 82 6.69 -4.30 9.15
C GLN A 82 7.75 -3.24 8.87
N ILE A 83 8.68 -3.53 7.97
CA ILE A 83 9.73 -2.58 7.57
C ILE A 83 9.09 -1.35 6.90
N GLU A 84 8.16 -1.58 5.99
CA GLU A 84 7.49 -0.49 5.28
C GLU A 84 6.69 0.41 6.24
N VAL A 85 5.95 -0.19 7.17
CA VAL A 85 5.21 0.57 8.18
C VAL A 85 6.16 1.35 9.07
N GLY A 86 7.29 0.75 9.46
CA GLY A 86 8.32 1.43 10.24
C GLY A 86 8.87 2.66 9.53
N LEU A 87 9.18 2.52 8.25
CA LEU A 87 9.66 3.63 7.43
C LEU A 87 8.61 4.75 7.30
N ALA A 88 7.35 4.36 7.13
CA ALA A 88 6.26 5.33 7.06
C ALA A 88 6.14 6.12 8.36
N ARG A 89 6.18 5.45 9.49
CA ARG A 89 6.10 6.10 10.81
C ARG A 89 7.28 7.02 11.05
N ASP A 90 8.48 6.60 10.66
CA ASP A 90 9.68 7.43 10.79
C ASP A 90 9.56 8.70 9.94
N ALA A 91 8.86 8.64 8.83
CA ALA A 91 8.62 9.79 7.95
C ALA A 91 7.35 10.56 8.33
N ASN A 92 6.70 10.21 9.44
CA ASN A 92 5.46 10.83 9.91
C ASN A 92 4.30 10.68 8.92
N LEU A 93 4.28 9.61 8.15
CA LEU A 93 3.15 9.31 7.27
C LEU A 93 2.05 8.60 8.06
N PRO A 94 0.78 8.96 7.86
CA PRO A 94 -0.33 8.22 8.47
C PRO A 94 -0.34 6.77 7.98
N VAL A 95 -0.63 5.84 8.90
CA VAL A 95 -0.78 4.42 8.60
C VAL A 95 -2.17 4.01 9.05
N ILE A 96 -3.01 3.59 8.11
CA ILE A 96 -4.40 3.25 8.39
C ILE A 96 -4.76 1.88 7.81
N GLU A 97 -5.73 1.23 8.42
CA GLU A 97 -6.23 -0.05 7.93
C GLU A 97 -7.12 0.16 6.71
N LEU A 98 -7.17 -0.84 5.83
CA LEU A 98 -7.91 -0.76 4.57
C LEU A 98 -9.38 -0.36 4.77
N ASP A 99 -10.06 -0.95 5.76
CA ASP A 99 -11.47 -0.67 6.02
C ASP A 99 -11.71 0.77 6.47
N ARG A 100 -10.67 1.45 6.97
CA ARG A 100 -10.77 2.84 7.38
C ARG A 100 -10.52 3.83 6.26
N VAL A 101 -9.91 3.39 5.18
CA VAL A 101 -9.58 4.27 4.05
C VAL A 101 -10.84 4.92 3.49
N THR A 102 -11.87 4.12 3.25
CA THR A 102 -13.14 4.62 2.70
C THR A 102 -13.84 5.55 3.69
N ALA A 103 -13.76 5.23 4.99
CA ALA A 103 -14.38 6.06 6.01
C ALA A 103 -13.75 7.46 6.07
N GLU A 104 -12.43 7.54 5.89
CA GLU A 104 -11.70 8.80 6.01
C GLU A 104 -11.56 9.56 4.69
N PHE A 105 -11.48 8.84 3.57
CA PHE A 105 -11.19 9.43 2.26
C PHE A 105 -12.23 9.11 1.20
N GLY A 106 -13.33 8.46 1.58
CA GLY A 106 -14.38 8.10 0.64
C GLY A 106 -15.02 9.32 0.01
N ARG A 107 -15.43 9.16 -1.25
CA ARG A 107 -16.09 10.23 -1.98
C ARG A 107 -17.47 10.49 -1.37
N VAL A 108 -17.76 11.76 -1.17
CA VAL A 108 -19.10 12.16 -0.76
C VAL A 108 -19.95 12.27 -2.01
N ARG A 109 -21.06 11.55 -2.01
CA ARG A 109 -22.05 11.70 -3.09
C ARG A 109 -22.98 12.84 -2.72
N GLY A 110 -22.87 13.87 -3.49
CA GLY A 110 -23.74 15.02 -3.37
C GLY A 110 -25.12 14.76 -3.92
#